data_1d3580e9aa69966dd5a03d87990aff21
#
_entry.id   1d3580e9aa69966dd5a03d87990aff21
#
_cell.length_a   1.000
_cell.length_b   1.000
_cell.length_c   1.000
_cell.angle_alpha   90.00
_cell.angle_beta   90.00
_cell.angle_gamma   90.00
#
_symmetry.space_group_name_H-M   'P 1'
#
loop_
_entity.id
_entity.type
_entity.pdbx_description
1 polymer ?
#
loop_
_entity_poly.entity_id
_entity_poly.type
_entity_poly.pdbx_seq_one_letter_code
_entity_poly.pdbx_strand_id
1 'polypeptide(L)'
;MIKKLFKILTYMSLFWFTTVCFNNSVYANSKYASIIMEEHSGKILYSRSANEKRYPASMTKVMTLYIIFDEIRKGKLNYNSKIVFSKRAAGQPPSKLGIKRGQSITLKEAMYALVTKSANDVATAVAEKIAGTEINFAKRMTNTAKKLGMQNTRFMNASGLHNKYQKSTAKDMALLAIAIRRDFPSEYKIFNTKSFKWNGRKYNNHNSLLKSYYGTDGVKTGYIDASGFNLMASVERKGIRLIGVVFGGKSGSSRDRHLMGLFNSAFKKATPPKLILVNAPVSKPKFVKLSTPMAKPNNLSKIVTNLETPTTKPTLLSINDTQLVNNYKDWGIQVGTYSKKVNAHHIAIKARRIAPNLLKMLPAQLTPIYINQNMAWRVRFNSLDEKTARKTCLKLLSKNISCIAVPSEQILGYVVKQ
;
A
#
# COMPACT_ATOMS: atom_id res chain seq x y z
N MET A 1 -67.64 46.08 -15.63
CA MET A 1 -66.89 45.11 -16.41
C MET A 1 -65.35 45.33 -16.33
N ILE A 2 -64.86 46.53 -16.53
CA ILE A 2 -63.47 46.91 -16.59
C ILE A 2 -62.68 46.60 -15.27
N LYS A 3 -63.23 46.81 -14.05
CA LYS A 3 -62.62 46.52 -12.79
C LYS A 3 -62.36 45.00 -12.49
N LYS A 4 -63.22 44.12 -13.12
CA LYS A 4 -62.98 42.64 -12.99
C LYS A 4 -61.87 42.15 -13.92
N LEU A 5 -61.75 42.79 -15.10
CA LEU A 5 -60.69 42.46 -16.05
C LEU A 5 -59.27 42.82 -15.50
N PHE A 6 -59.20 43.97 -14.85
CA PHE A 6 -57.93 44.43 -14.23
C PHE A 6 -57.44 43.52 -13.08
N LYS A 7 -58.35 42.98 -12.25
CA LYS A 7 -58.01 42.01 -11.20
C LYS A 7 -57.52 40.67 -11.76
N ILE A 8 -58.14 40.20 -12.88
CA ILE A 8 -57.72 38.95 -13.51
C ILE A 8 -56.34 39.10 -14.15
N LEU A 9 -56.03 40.22 -14.81
CA LEU A 9 -54.71 40.52 -15.36
C LEU A 9 -53.62 40.62 -14.26
N THR A 10 -53.92 41.21 -13.10
CA THR A 10 -52.96 41.28 -11.96
C THR A 10 -52.72 39.92 -11.35
N TYR A 11 -53.68 39.03 -11.21
CA TYR A 11 -53.49 37.68 -10.71
C TYR A 11 -52.72 36.78 -11.71
N MET A 12 -52.97 36.94 -13.01
CA MET A 12 -52.21 36.24 -14.05
C MET A 12 -50.74 36.69 -14.12
N SER A 13 -50.47 37.99 -13.97
CA SER A 13 -49.07 38.48 -13.93
C SER A 13 -48.31 38.05 -12.66
N LEU A 14 -48.99 37.99 -11.50
CA LEU A 14 -48.38 37.45 -10.26
C LEU A 14 -48.10 35.95 -10.37
N PHE A 15 -49.00 35.20 -11.00
CA PHE A 15 -48.80 33.73 -11.20
C PHE A 15 -47.66 33.45 -12.18
N TRP A 16 -47.47 34.29 -13.21
CA TRP A 16 -46.35 34.16 -14.15
C TRP A 16 -45.00 34.54 -13.53
N PHE A 17 -44.98 35.48 -12.60
CA PHE A 17 -43.75 35.90 -11.90
C PHE A 17 -43.30 34.86 -10.88
N THR A 18 -44.20 34.07 -10.28
CA THR A 18 -43.87 33.01 -9.34
C THR A 18 -43.35 31.74 -10.02
N THR A 19 -43.69 31.47 -11.29
CA THR A 19 -43.24 30.30 -12.04
C THR A 19 -41.86 30.49 -12.69
N VAL A 20 -41.40 31.73 -12.89
CA VAL A 20 -40.06 32.01 -13.48
C VAL A 20 -38.92 31.92 -12.44
N CYS A 21 -39.20 31.98 -11.14
CA CYS A 21 -38.19 32.05 -10.10
C CYS A 21 -37.60 30.69 -9.63
N PHE A 22 -38.06 29.53 -10.16
CA PHE A 22 -37.62 28.22 -9.62
C PHE A 22 -36.84 27.33 -10.57
N ASN A 23 -36.30 27.86 -11.68
CA ASN A 23 -35.39 27.10 -12.53
C ASN A 23 -33.91 27.46 -12.28
N ASN A 24 -33.49 27.64 -11.01
CA ASN A 24 -32.07 27.51 -10.65
C ASN A 24 -31.73 26.02 -10.64
N SER A 25 -31.59 25.43 -11.81
CA SER A 25 -30.90 24.16 -11.97
C SER A 25 -29.48 24.37 -11.44
N VAL A 26 -29.27 24.04 -10.17
CA VAL A 26 -27.92 23.90 -9.65
C VAL A 26 -27.27 22.82 -10.50
N TYR A 27 -26.52 23.22 -11.53
CA TYR A 27 -25.74 22.32 -12.35
C TYR A 27 -24.77 21.62 -11.41
N ALA A 28 -25.14 20.42 -10.97
CA ALA A 28 -24.29 19.57 -10.20
C ALA A 28 -22.99 19.39 -11.00
N ASN A 29 -21.84 19.70 -10.39
CA ASN A 29 -20.56 19.49 -11.05
C ASN A 29 -20.43 18.00 -11.42
N SER A 30 -20.71 17.68 -12.69
CA SER A 30 -20.69 16.32 -13.22
C SER A 30 -19.35 15.59 -13.05
N LYS A 31 -18.27 16.34 -12.78
CA LYS A 31 -16.91 15.80 -12.54
C LYS A 31 -16.70 15.47 -11.06
N TYR A 32 -17.54 15.98 -10.17
CA TYR A 32 -17.34 15.83 -8.72
C TYR A 32 -17.67 14.40 -8.25
N ALA A 33 -16.81 13.86 -7.40
CA ALA A 33 -17.06 12.69 -6.59
C ALA A 33 -16.12 12.71 -5.39
N SER A 34 -16.55 12.21 -4.23
CA SER A 34 -15.69 12.17 -3.05
C SER A 34 -16.08 11.06 -2.09
N ILE A 35 -15.08 10.62 -1.30
CA ILE A 35 -15.24 9.63 -0.25
C ILE A 35 -14.22 9.86 0.87
N ILE A 36 -14.62 9.56 2.10
CA ILE A 36 -13.71 9.36 3.24
C ILE A 36 -13.99 7.97 3.82
N MET A 37 -12.93 7.15 3.94
CA MET A 37 -12.98 5.81 4.49
C MET A 37 -11.99 5.66 5.63
N GLU A 38 -12.36 4.94 6.67
CA GLU A 38 -11.42 4.42 7.67
C GLU A 38 -10.61 3.27 7.08
N GLU A 39 -9.28 3.34 7.18
CA GLU A 39 -8.41 2.29 6.61
C GLU A 39 -8.62 0.93 7.28
N HIS A 40 -8.76 0.90 8.61
CA HIS A 40 -8.77 -0.34 9.39
C HIS A 40 -10.07 -1.14 9.28
N SER A 41 -11.21 -0.44 9.14
CA SER A 41 -12.55 -1.05 9.13
C SER A 41 -13.19 -1.07 7.74
N GLY A 42 -12.68 -0.25 6.81
CA GLY A 42 -13.33 0.01 5.53
C GLY A 42 -14.62 0.83 5.64
N LYS A 43 -14.96 1.32 6.87
CA LYS A 43 -16.17 2.11 7.11
C LYS A 43 -16.12 3.42 6.33
N ILE A 44 -17.21 3.71 5.62
CA ILE A 44 -17.38 4.96 4.88
C ILE A 44 -17.94 6.02 5.85
N LEU A 45 -17.18 7.08 6.07
CA LEU A 45 -17.58 8.19 6.94
C LEU A 45 -18.21 9.35 6.17
N TYR A 46 -17.89 9.46 4.88
CA TYR A 46 -18.48 10.41 3.96
C TYR A 46 -18.47 9.85 2.53
N SER A 47 -19.54 10.09 1.78
CA SER A 47 -19.66 9.65 0.40
C SER A 47 -20.56 10.59 -0.39
N ARG A 48 -20.08 11.04 -1.56
CA ARG A 48 -20.91 11.75 -2.54
C ARG A 48 -20.49 11.35 -3.94
N SER A 49 -21.40 10.81 -4.73
CA SER A 49 -21.13 10.27 -6.07
C SER A 49 -19.93 9.29 -6.13
N ALA A 50 -19.65 8.59 -5.00
CA ALA A 50 -18.40 7.85 -4.83
C ALA A 50 -18.28 6.62 -5.74
N ASN A 51 -19.39 6.10 -6.28
CA ASN A 51 -19.42 4.99 -7.22
C ASN A 51 -19.50 5.44 -8.69
N GLU A 52 -19.67 6.74 -8.92
CA GLU A 52 -19.76 7.30 -10.26
C GLU A 52 -18.39 7.26 -10.97
N LYS A 53 -18.40 6.83 -12.24
CA LYS A 53 -17.20 6.73 -13.06
C LYS A 53 -16.63 8.11 -13.39
N ARG A 54 -15.37 8.34 -13.01
CA ARG A 54 -14.62 9.59 -13.23
C ARG A 54 -13.29 9.28 -13.90
N TYR A 55 -12.63 10.29 -14.43
CA TYR A 55 -11.27 10.15 -14.95
C TYR A 55 -10.25 10.30 -13.81
N PRO A 56 -9.45 9.27 -13.51
CA PRO A 56 -8.50 9.31 -12.38
C PRO A 56 -7.33 10.26 -12.61
N ALA A 57 -7.05 10.65 -13.86
CA ALA A 57 -5.88 11.42 -14.22
C ALA A 57 -4.61 10.80 -13.59
N SER A 58 -3.65 11.58 -13.15
CA SER A 58 -2.39 11.05 -12.59
C SER A 58 -2.51 10.28 -11.27
N MET A 59 -3.69 10.17 -10.66
CA MET A 59 -3.89 9.18 -9.58
C MET A 59 -3.69 7.74 -10.09
N THR A 60 -3.83 7.49 -11.39
CA THR A 60 -3.49 6.24 -12.09
C THR A 60 -2.09 5.74 -11.75
N LYS A 61 -1.12 6.65 -11.56
CA LYS A 61 0.27 6.30 -11.23
C LYS A 61 0.44 5.56 -9.90
N VAL A 62 -0.58 5.60 -9.04
CA VAL A 62 -0.58 4.79 -7.80
C VAL A 62 -0.70 3.29 -8.15
N MET A 63 -1.50 2.92 -9.15
CA MET A 63 -1.54 1.54 -9.64
C MET A 63 -0.23 1.16 -10.34
N THR A 64 0.40 2.07 -11.08
CA THR A 64 1.73 1.85 -11.66
C THR A 64 2.76 1.56 -10.58
N LEU A 65 2.77 2.33 -9.49
CA LEU A 65 3.64 2.11 -8.32
C LEU A 65 3.30 0.80 -7.60
N TYR A 66 2.02 0.45 -7.48
CA TYR A 66 1.60 -0.84 -6.90
C TYR A 66 2.21 -2.02 -7.66
N ILE A 67 2.19 -1.98 -8.99
CA ILE A 67 2.78 -3.04 -9.83
C ILE A 67 4.31 -3.01 -9.73
N ILE A 68 4.97 -1.84 -9.67
CA ILE A 68 6.42 -1.74 -9.43
C ILE A 68 6.78 -2.43 -8.11
N PHE A 69 6.06 -2.14 -7.03
CA PHE A 69 6.32 -2.73 -5.72
C PHE A 69 6.12 -4.26 -5.72
N ASP A 70 5.11 -4.73 -6.46
CA ASP A 70 4.87 -6.17 -6.65
C ASP A 70 6.02 -6.85 -7.43
N GLU A 71 6.57 -6.19 -8.46
CA GLU A 71 7.74 -6.71 -9.19
C GLU A 71 9.02 -6.72 -8.34
N ILE A 72 9.21 -5.71 -7.48
CA ILE A 72 10.33 -5.68 -6.52
C ILE A 72 10.16 -6.82 -5.50
N ARG A 73 8.97 -7.00 -4.95
CA ARG A 73 8.66 -8.09 -4.00
C ARG A 73 8.90 -9.48 -4.60
N LYS A 74 8.64 -9.64 -5.89
CA LYS A 74 8.88 -10.89 -6.64
C LYS A 74 10.33 -11.09 -7.08
N GLY A 75 11.22 -10.16 -6.77
CA GLY A 75 12.62 -10.20 -7.19
C GLY A 75 12.86 -9.97 -8.69
N LYS A 76 11.81 -9.61 -9.47
CA LYS A 76 11.93 -9.36 -10.91
C LYS A 76 12.56 -8.01 -11.23
N LEU A 77 12.44 -7.05 -10.34
CA LEU A 77 13.08 -5.74 -10.39
C LEU A 77 13.72 -5.41 -9.05
N ASN A 78 14.73 -4.54 -9.08
CA ASN A 78 15.33 -3.93 -7.90
C ASN A 78 15.49 -2.42 -8.10
N TYR A 79 15.84 -1.70 -7.05
CA TYR A 79 15.95 -0.23 -7.08
C TYR A 79 16.98 0.29 -8.11
N ASN A 80 18.00 -0.52 -8.49
CA ASN A 80 19.03 -0.17 -9.46
C ASN A 80 18.67 -0.62 -10.88
N SER A 81 17.55 -1.32 -11.09
CA SER A 81 17.11 -1.75 -12.41
C SER A 81 17.00 -0.55 -13.36
N LYS A 82 17.63 -0.65 -14.54
CA LYS A 82 17.61 0.42 -15.57
C LYS A 82 16.24 0.45 -16.26
N ILE A 83 15.68 1.66 -16.34
CA ILE A 83 14.45 1.98 -17.07
C ILE A 83 14.86 2.78 -18.31
N VAL A 84 14.86 2.12 -19.45
CA VAL A 84 15.25 2.70 -20.75
C VAL A 84 14.04 3.38 -21.39
N PHE A 85 14.26 4.54 -22.02
CA PHE A 85 13.21 5.34 -22.65
C PHE A 85 13.12 5.04 -24.15
N SER A 86 12.00 4.48 -24.57
CA SER A 86 11.65 4.31 -25.98
C SER A 86 11.30 5.65 -26.64
N LYS A 87 11.14 5.67 -27.98
CA LYS A 87 10.59 6.83 -28.71
C LYS A 87 9.22 7.23 -28.16
N ARG A 88 8.35 6.24 -27.82
CA ARG A 88 7.03 6.46 -27.25
C ARG A 88 7.11 7.11 -25.87
N ALA A 89 7.94 6.58 -24.97
CA ALA A 89 8.11 7.12 -23.63
C ALA A 89 8.65 8.56 -23.65
N ALA A 90 9.73 8.81 -24.41
CA ALA A 90 10.32 10.15 -24.56
C ALA A 90 9.35 11.17 -25.17
N GLY A 91 8.45 10.73 -26.07
CA GLY A 91 7.43 11.54 -26.73
C GLY A 91 6.21 11.89 -25.88
N GLN A 92 6.10 11.40 -24.63
CA GLN A 92 4.92 11.68 -23.81
C GLN A 92 4.75 13.18 -23.51
N PRO A 93 3.49 13.67 -23.46
CA PRO A 93 3.21 15.06 -23.11
C PRO A 93 3.53 15.36 -21.63
N PRO A 94 3.73 16.62 -21.26
CA PRO A 94 3.91 17.04 -19.89
C PRO A 94 2.75 16.57 -18.96
N SER A 95 2.99 16.31 -17.64
CA SER A 95 4.25 16.48 -16.88
C SER A 95 5.22 15.35 -17.17
N LYS A 96 6.51 15.68 -17.38
CA LYS A 96 7.56 14.69 -17.71
C LYS A 96 8.92 15.14 -17.17
N LEU A 97 9.90 14.22 -17.06
CA LEU A 97 11.30 14.55 -16.80
C LEU A 97 12.00 15.07 -18.06
N GLY A 98 11.58 14.65 -19.24
CA GLY A 98 12.17 15.05 -20.53
C GLY A 98 13.40 14.22 -20.90
N ILE A 99 13.40 12.94 -20.56
CA ILE A 99 14.49 12.01 -20.86
C ILE A 99 14.43 11.63 -22.34
N LYS A 100 15.59 11.66 -23.01
CA LYS A 100 15.70 11.38 -24.45
C LYS A 100 15.59 9.87 -24.73
N ARG A 101 15.16 9.50 -25.94
CA ARG A 101 15.18 8.12 -26.43
C ARG A 101 16.55 7.47 -26.22
N GLY A 102 16.58 6.23 -25.78
CA GLY A 102 17.80 5.45 -25.53
C GLY A 102 18.47 5.73 -24.18
N GLN A 103 18.18 6.86 -23.54
CA GLN A 103 18.66 7.13 -22.19
C GLN A 103 17.91 6.31 -21.17
N SER A 104 18.48 6.19 -19.96
CA SER A 104 17.87 5.42 -18.87
C SER A 104 18.03 6.13 -17.53
N ILE A 105 17.16 5.77 -16.59
CA ILE A 105 17.25 6.11 -15.17
C ILE A 105 17.13 4.84 -14.35
N THR A 106 17.49 4.90 -13.07
CA THR A 106 17.24 3.80 -12.14
C THR A 106 15.75 3.70 -11.80
N LEU A 107 15.29 2.51 -11.44
CA LEU A 107 13.92 2.33 -10.95
C LEU A 107 13.65 3.20 -9.71
N LYS A 108 14.63 3.37 -8.82
CA LYS A 108 14.54 4.27 -7.67
C LYS A 108 14.20 5.71 -8.09
N GLU A 109 14.92 6.26 -9.06
CA GLU A 109 14.66 7.60 -9.60
C GLU A 109 13.30 7.67 -10.29
N ALA A 110 12.93 6.61 -11.04
CA ALA A 110 11.62 6.51 -11.68
C ALA A 110 10.48 6.61 -10.64
N MET A 111 10.58 5.87 -9.53
CA MET A 111 9.57 5.90 -8.47
C MET A 111 9.44 7.31 -7.85
N TYR A 112 10.55 7.99 -7.54
CA TYR A 112 10.52 9.37 -7.04
C TYR A 112 9.92 10.35 -8.06
N ALA A 113 10.25 10.20 -9.35
CA ALA A 113 9.69 11.02 -10.41
C ALA A 113 8.16 10.81 -10.59
N LEU A 114 7.67 9.57 -10.45
CA LEU A 114 6.24 9.25 -10.49
C LEU A 114 5.47 9.92 -9.35
N VAL A 115 6.03 9.92 -8.13
CA VAL A 115 5.39 10.46 -6.94
C VAL A 115 5.42 11.99 -6.94
N THR A 116 6.58 12.61 -7.19
CA THR A 116 6.78 14.06 -7.03
C THR A 116 6.41 14.83 -8.29
N LYS A 117 7.12 14.60 -9.40
CA LYS A 117 6.92 15.27 -10.70
C LYS A 117 5.68 14.74 -11.42
N SER A 118 5.19 13.54 -11.06
CA SER A 118 4.08 12.91 -11.79
C SER A 118 4.43 12.63 -13.26
N ALA A 119 5.65 12.21 -13.54
CA ALA A 119 6.25 12.12 -14.88
C ALA A 119 5.53 11.07 -15.76
N ASN A 120 4.99 11.51 -16.91
CA ASN A 120 4.26 10.65 -17.85
C ASN A 120 5.22 9.78 -18.68
N ASP A 121 6.34 10.35 -19.12
CA ASP A 121 7.43 9.66 -19.82
C ASP A 121 7.98 8.49 -19.00
N VAL A 122 8.21 8.72 -17.71
CA VAL A 122 8.65 7.68 -16.77
C VAL A 122 7.59 6.60 -16.60
N ALA A 123 6.31 6.95 -16.50
CA ALA A 123 5.23 5.97 -16.36
C ALA A 123 5.17 5.02 -17.57
N THR A 124 5.28 5.56 -18.78
CA THR A 124 5.30 4.78 -20.02
C THR A 124 6.55 3.91 -20.10
N ALA A 125 7.75 4.44 -19.80
CA ALA A 125 8.99 3.66 -19.83
C ALA A 125 8.98 2.49 -18.84
N VAL A 126 8.44 2.70 -17.63
CA VAL A 126 8.25 1.63 -16.63
C VAL A 126 7.25 0.59 -17.12
N ALA A 127 6.15 1.01 -17.73
CA ALA A 127 5.14 0.11 -18.28
C ALA A 127 5.73 -0.80 -19.37
N GLU A 128 6.52 -0.24 -20.28
CA GLU A 128 7.23 -0.97 -21.32
C GLU A 128 8.26 -1.93 -20.73
N LYS A 129 9.04 -1.52 -19.73
CA LYS A 129 10.01 -2.38 -19.03
C LYS A 129 9.35 -3.60 -18.39
N ILE A 130 8.17 -3.44 -17.77
CA ILE A 130 7.50 -4.49 -17.00
C ILE A 130 6.68 -5.42 -17.90
N ALA A 131 6.05 -4.91 -18.96
CA ALA A 131 5.07 -5.66 -19.75
C ALA A 131 5.33 -5.66 -21.26
N GLY A 132 6.50 -5.20 -21.71
CA GLY A 132 6.89 -5.05 -23.11
C GLY A 132 6.17 -3.89 -23.80
N THR A 133 4.87 -3.68 -23.52
CA THR A 133 4.09 -2.57 -24.07
C THR A 133 3.22 -1.93 -22.99
N GLU A 134 2.93 -0.63 -23.15
CA GLU A 134 2.01 0.08 -22.27
C GLU A 134 0.58 -0.49 -22.32
N ILE A 135 0.17 -1.05 -23.46
CA ILE A 135 -1.15 -1.71 -23.63
C ILE A 135 -1.24 -2.96 -22.74
N ASN A 136 -0.22 -3.82 -22.76
CA ASN A 136 -0.18 -5.00 -21.91
C ASN A 136 -0.09 -4.62 -20.43
N PHE A 137 0.65 -3.57 -20.11
CA PHE A 137 0.71 -3.03 -18.77
C PHE A 137 -0.66 -2.52 -18.29
N ALA A 138 -1.41 -1.79 -19.12
CA ALA A 138 -2.76 -1.32 -18.81
C ALA A 138 -3.77 -2.46 -18.61
N LYS A 139 -3.66 -3.55 -19.39
CA LYS A 139 -4.42 -4.79 -19.14
C LYS A 139 -4.08 -5.38 -17.75
N ARG A 140 -2.79 -5.45 -17.42
CA ARG A 140 -2.34 -5.91 -16.10
C ARG A 140 -2.85 -5.01 -14.97
N MET A 141 -2.78 -3.68 -15.12
CA MET A 141 -3.34 -2.71 -14.17
C MET A 141 -4.82 -2.95 -13.92
N THR A 142 -5.61 -3.18 -14.98
CA THR A 142 -7.05 -3.44 -14.87
C THR A 142 -7.34 -4.76 -14.17
N ASN A 143 -6.58 -5.81 -14.48
CA ASN A 143 -6.71 -7.11 -13.81
C ASN A 143 -6.30 -7.03 -12.33
N THR A 144 -5.25 -6.26 -12.01
CA THR A 144 -4.85 -6.00 -10.62
C THR A 144 -5.94 -5.22 -9.89
N ALA A 145 -6.53 -4.20 -10.51
CA ALA A 145 -7.63 -3.45 -9.93
C ALA A 145 -8.82 -4.34 -9.54
N LYS A 146 -9.23 -5.25 -10.42
CA LYS A 146 -10.30 -6.22 -10.13
C LYS A 146 -9.98 -7.09 -8.92
N LYS A 147 -8.74 -7.59 -8.81
CA LYS A 147 -8.27 -8.39 -7.66
C LYS A 147 -8.28 -7.59 -6.35
N LEU A 148 -8.11 -6.27 -6.42
CA LEU A 148 -8.18 -5.36 -5.27
C LEU A 148 -9.61 -4.91 -4.93
N GLY A 149 -10.64 -5.43 -5.62
CA GLY A 149 -12.03 -5.04 -5.42
C GLY A 149 -12.47 -3.77 -6.14
N MET A 150 -11.62 -3.21 -7.02
CA MET A 150 -11.90 -1.99 -7.81
C MET A 150 -12.74 -2.34 -9.05
N GLN A 151 -14.00 -2.73 -8.85
CA GLN A 151 -14.85 -3.31 -9.89
C GLN A 151 -15.25 -2.31 -10.99
N ASN A 152 -15.23 -1.01 -10.70
CA ASN A 152 -15.61 0.05 -11.62
C ASN A 152 -14.41 0.77 -12.25
N THR A 153 -13.23 0.11 -12.25
CA THR A 153 -11.98 0.68 -12.74
C THR A 153 -11.47 -0.03 -13.98
N ARG A 154 -11.14 0.76 -15.00
CA ARG A 154 -10.43 0.34 -16.21
C ARG A 154 -9.28 1.29 -16.47
N PHE A 155 -8.08 0.77 -16.61
CA PHE A 155 -6.89 1.51 -17.00
C PHE A 155 -6.58 1.28 -18.49
N MET A 156 -6.14 2.35 -19.18
CA MET A 156 -5.78 2.34 -20.60
C MET A 156 -4.33 2.74 -20.84
N ASN A 157 -3.67 3.36 -19.84
CA ASN A 157 -2.27 3.73 -19.85
C ASN A 157 -1.72 3.79 -18.41
N ALA A 158 -0.39 3.89 -18.29
CA ALA A 158 0.30 3.90 -17.01
C ALA A 158 0.33 5.26 -16.31
N SER A 159 0.05 6.33 -17.06
CA SER A 159 0.27 7.71 -16.63
C SER A 159 -0.99 8.41 -16.12
N GLY A 160 -2.17 8.03 -16.61
CA GLY A 160 -3.42 8.73 -16.37
C GLY A 160 -3.72 9.84 -17.39
N LEU A 161 -2.98 9.89 -18.48
CA LEU A 161 -3.33 10.74 -19.63
C LEU A 161 -4.73 10.42 -20.13
N HIS A 162 -5.36 11.40 -20.76
CA HIS A 162 -6.74 11.28 -21.19
C HIS A 162 -6.95 10.09 -22.14
N ASN A 163 -7.94 9.27 -21.83
CA ASN A 163 -8.49 8.24 -22.70
C ASN A 163 -9.97 8.05 -22.30
N LYS A 164 -10.87 8.08 -23.28
CA LYS A 164 -12.33 8.00 -23.00
C LYS A 164 -12.75 6.77 -22.20
N TYR A 165 -12.01 5.68 -22.33
CA TYR A 165 -12.28 4.40 -21.64
C TYR A 165 -11.56 4.26 -20.31
N GLN A 166 -10.62 5.14 -19.96
CA GLN A 166 -9.93 5.12 -18.68
C GLN A 166 -10.77 5.74 -17.59
N LYS A 167 -11.42 4.93 -16.81
CA LYS A 167 -12.36 5.34 -15.75
C LYS A 167 -12.03 4.66 -14.44
N SER A 168 -12.38 5.34 -13.35
CA SER A 168 -12.37 4.81 -11.99
C SER A 168 -13.42 5.51 -11.16
N THR A 169 -13.56 5.16 -9.88
CA THR A 169 -14.50 5.79 -8.94
C THR A 169 -13.74 6.28 -7.71
N ALA A 170 -14.34 7.16 -6.91
CA ALA A 170 -13.72 7.61 -5.67
C ALA A 170 -13.55 6.44 -4.68
N LYS A 171 -14.51 5.51 -4.65
CA LYS A 171 -14.43 4.29 -3.85
C LYS A 171 -13.29 3.39 -4.29
N ASP A 172 -13.16 3.11 -5.58
CA ASP A 172 -12.09 2.24 -6.09
C ASP A 172 -10.70 2.83 -5.84
N MET A 173 -10.55 4.17 -6.01
CA MET A 173 -9.28 4.83 -5.73
C MET A 173 -8.94 4.83 -4.23
N ALA A 174 -9.95 4.88 -3.33
CA ALA A 174 -9.72 4.71 -1.90
C ALA A 174 -9.28 3.27 -1.58
N LEU A 175 -9.88 2.25 -2.21
CA LEU A 175 -9.45 0.85 -2.09
C LEU A 175 -7.99 0.68 -2.54
N LEU A 176 -7.57 1.33 -3.62
CA LEU A 176 -6.18 1.30 -4.08
C LEU A 176 -5.22 1.92 -3.06
N ALA A 177 -5.61 3.05 -2.44
CA ALA A 177 -4.80 3.69 -1.40
C ALA A 177 -4.63 2.81 -0.16
N ILE A 178 -5.69 2.11 0.24
CA ILE A 178 -5.66 1.13 1.33
C ILE A 178 -4.76 -0.04 0.95
N ALA A 179 -4.95 -0.60 -0.25
CA ALA A 179 -4.23 -1.77 -0.71
C ALA A 179 -2.72 -1.53 -0.81
N ILE A 180 -2.28 -0.42 -1.44
CA ILE A 180 -0.84 -0.16 -1.61
C ILE A 180 -0.14 0.05 -0.27
N ARG A 181 -0.81 0.61 0.72
CA ARG A 181 -0.26 0.78 2.05
C ARG A 181 -0.25 -0.53 2.85
N ARG A 182 -1.30 -1.34 2.72
CA ARG A 182 -1.42 -2.66 3.35
C ARG A 182 -0.37 -3.64 2.84
N ASP A 183 -0.23 -3.70 1.51
CA ASP A 183 0.57 -4.73 0.85
C ASP A 183 2.06 -4.36 0.76
N PHE A 184 2.38 -3.06 0.78
CA PHE A 184 3.74 -2.51 0.63
C PHE A 184 4.04 -1.39 1.64
N PRO A 185 3.97 -1.66 2.96
CA PRO A 185 4.08 -0.62 3.99
C PRO A 185 5.46 0.06 4.02
N SER A 186 6.51 -0.62 3.58
CA SER A 186 7.87 -0.08 3.50
C SER A 186 8.02 0.88 2.33
N GLU A 187 7.56 0.48 1.16
CA GLU A 187 7.61 1.23 -0.10
C GLU A 187 6.63 2.40 -0.08
N TYR A 188 5.51 2.26 0.62
CA TYR A 188 4.50 3.31 0.77
C TYR A 188 5.07 4.63 1.27
N LYS A 189 6.14 4.60 2.07
CA LYS A 189 6.80 5.80 2.62
C LYS A 189 7.26 6.78 1.53
N ILE A 190 7.43 6.32 0.29
CA ILE A 190 7.81 7.20 -0.84
C ILE A 190 6.75 8.28 -1.10
N PHE A 191 5.47 8.02 -0.80
CA PHE A 191 4.39 9.00 -1.02
C PHE A 191 4.50 10.24 -0.11
N ASN A 192 5.24 10.16 1.00
CA ASN A 192 5.53 11.29 1.87
C ASN A 192 6.73 12.15 1.38
N THR A 193 7.30 11.84 0.22
CA THR A 193 8.42 12.60 -0.35
C THR A 193 7.97 14.00 -0.75
N LYS A 194 8.53 15.04 -0.12
CA LYS A 194 8.17 16.45 -0.37
C LYS A 194 8.79 16.99 -1.64
N SER A 195 9.98 16.53 -2.00
CA SER A 195 10.69 16.91 -3.23
C SER A 195 11.72 15.86 -3.62
N PHE A 196 12.11 15.86 -4.89
CA PHE A 196 13.12 15.00 -5.48
C PHE A 196 14.07 15.84 -6.34
N LYS A 197 15.38 15.60 -6.22
CA LYS A 197 16.40 16.21 -7.09
C LYS A 197 16.82 15.21 -8.15
N TRP A 198 16.81 15.63 -9.40
CA TRP A 198 17.29 14.84 -10.52
C TRP A 198 17.93 15.75 -11.55
N ASN A 199 19.11 15.39 -12.04
CA ASN A 199 19.91 16.16 -13.00
C ASN A 199 19.96 17.66 -12.64
N GLY A 200 20.39 17.99 -11.42
CA GLY A 200 20.51 19.35 -10.90
C GLY A 200 19.19 20.07 -10.59
N ARG A 201 18.04 19.57 -11.06
CA ARG A 201 16.72 20.20 -10.86
C ARG A 201 15.97 19.61 -9.68
N LYS A 202 15.30 20.47 -8.91
CA LYS A 202 14.41 20.09 -7.81
C LYS A 202 12.96 20.05 -8.29
N TYR A 203 12.30 18.92 -8.07
CA TYR A 203 10.87 18.70 -8.38
C TYR A 203 10.10 18.57 -7.07
N ASN A 204 9.19 19.50 -6.80
CA ASN A 204 8.33 19.46 -5.63
C ASN A 204 7.15 18.49 -5.86
N ASN A 205 6.69 17.86 -4.77
CA ASN A 205 5.48 17.07 -4.83
C ASN A 205 4.26 17.99 -5.04
N HIS A 206 3.36 17.58 -5.92
CA HIS A 206 2.13 18.31 -6.20
C HIS A 206 1.06 18.20 -5.09
N ASN A 207 1.24 17.29 -4.12
CA ASN A 207 0.37 17.14 -2.97
C ASN A 207 0.77 18.16 -1.87
N SER A 208 0.12 19.30 -1.85
CA SER A 208 0.39 20.36 -0.88
C SER A 208 0.04 19.95 0.55
N LEU A 209 -0.89 19.00 0.77
CA LEU A 209 -1.30 18.53 2.09
C LEU A 209 -0.15 17.90 2.86
N LEU A 210 0.88 17.38 2.19
CA LEU A 210 2.11 16.87 2.85
C LEU A 210 2.83 17.94 3.70
N LYS A 211 2.58 19.22 3.42
CA LYS A 211 3.17 20.35 4.16
C LYS A 211 2.15 21.08 5.02
N SER A 212 0.88 21.14 4.56
CA SER A 212 -0.14 22.04 5.12
C SER A 212 -1.18 21.35 5.99
N TYR A 213 -1.23 20.00 6.03
CA TYR A 213 -2.26 19.29 6.78
C TYR A 213 -1.66 18.19 7.65
N TYR A 214 -1.73 18.39 8.96
CA TYR A 214 -1.12 17.50 9.95
C TYR A 214 -1.60 16.05 9.83
N GLY A 215 -0.64 15.13 9.85
CA GLY A 215 -0.86 13.70 9.75
C GLY A 215 -0.91 13.17 8.31
N THR A 216 -0.77 14.02 7.29
CA THR A 216 -0.75 13.58 5.88
C THR A 216 0.57 12.88 5.55
N ASP A 217 0.48 11.67 4.97
CA ASP A 217 1.64 10.89 4.53
C ASP A 217 1.56 10.38 3.07
N GLY A 218 0.57 10.83 2.32
CA GLY A 218 0.35 10.46 0.92
C GLY A 218 -0.92 11.10 0.35
N VAL A 219 -1.38 10.79 -0.83
CA VAL A 219 -0.86 9.81 -1.78
C VAL A 219 -0.55 10.50 -3.12
N LYS A 220 -1.57 10.96 -3.87
CA LYS A 220 -1.35 11.46 -5.24
C LYS A 220 -2.43 12.43 -5.72
N THR A 221 -1.99 13.50 -6.39
CA THR A 221 -2.85 14.42 -7.14
C THR A 221 -3.04 13.96 -8.58
N GLY A 222 -4.10 14.44 -9.23
CA GLY A 222 -4.33 14.28 -10.66
C GLY A 222 -5.05 15.47 -11.25
N TYR A 223 -4.76 15.78 -12.51
CA TYR A 223 -5.48 16.79 -13.28
C TYR A 223 -5.46 16.44 -14.76
N ILE A 224 -6.59 16.51 -15.38
CA ILE A 224 -6.83 16.71 -16.82
C ILE A 224 -8.09 17.55 -16.95
N ASP A 225 -8.27 18.23 -18.06
CA ASP A 225 -9.45 19.11 -18.28
C ASP A 225 -10.77 18.34 -18.09
N ALA A 226 -10.82 17.09 -18.55
CA ALA A 226 -12.01 16.25 -18.42
C ALA A 226 -12.33 15.84 -16.98
N SER A 227 -11.38 15.87 -16.04
CA SER A 227 -11.61 15.51 -14.63
C SER A 227 -11.66 16.69 -13.67
N GLY A 228 -11.06 17.83 -14.02
CA GLY A 228 -10.70 18.84 -13.02
C GLY A 228 -9.60 18.37 -12.07
N PHE A 229 -9.45 19.04 -10.95
CA PHE A 229 -8.39 18.76 -9.97
C PHE A 229 -8.80 17.63 -9.01
N ASN A 230 -8.04 16.54 -9.02
CA ASN A 230 -8.27 15.34 -8.21
C ASN A 230 -7.20 15.22 -7.10
N LEU A 231 -7.55 14.56 -6.01
CA LEU A 231 -6.62 14.20 -4.94
C LEU A 231 -7.06 12.91 -4.26
N MET A 232 -6.13 12.02 -4.05
CA MET A 232 -6.19 10.90 -3.12
C MET A 232 -5.21 11.22 -1.99
N ALA A 233 -5.68 11.24 -0.76
CA ALA A 233 -4.85 11.51 0.42
C ALA A 233 -5.06 10.49 1.52
N SER A 234 -4.00 10.29 2.31
CA SER A 234 -3.99 9.48 3.53
C SER A 234 -3.54 10.35 4.68
N VAL A 235 -4.28 10.31 5.78
CA VAL A 235 -4.05 11.12 6.97
C VAL A 235 -4.17 10.24 8.21
N GLU A 236 -3.17 10.29 9.08
CA GLU A 236 -3.18 9.57 10.37
C GLU A 236 -3.13 10.55 11.55
N ARG A 237 -4.08 10.42 12.47
CA ARG A 237 -4.11 11.19 13.72
C ARG A 237 -4.50 10.27 14.88
N LYS A 238 -3.72 10.30 15.97
CA LYS A 238 -4.01 9.52 17.19
C LYS A 238 -4.33 8.04 16.92
N GLY A 239 -3.60 7.42 15.97
CA GLY A 239 -3.81 6.00 15.59
C GLY A 239 -5.01 5.73 14.70
N ILE A 240 -5.80 6.73 14.34
CA ILE A 240 -6.89 6.65 13.36
C ILE A 240 -6.34 7.08 12.01
N ARG A 241 -6.48 6.22 11.00
CA ARG A 241 -6.11 6.56 9.63
C ARG A 241 -7.34 6.65 8.75
N LEU A 242 -7.43 7.77 8.04
CA LEU A 242 -8.48 8.01 7.06
C LEU A 242 -7.87 8.14 5.67
N ILE A 243 -8.56 7.55 4.71
CA ILE A 243 -8.28 7.71 3.27
C ILE A 243 -9.38 8.60 2.68
N GLY A 244 -8.96 9.67 2.02
CA GLY A 244 -9.87 10.58 1.34
C GLY A 244 -9.58 10.70 -0.15
N VAL A 245 -10.63 10.70 -0.97
CA VAL A 245 -10.51 10.91 -2.41
C VAL A 245 -11.51 11.98 -2.85
N VAL A 246 -11.03 12.93 -3.64
CA VAL A 246 -11.86 13.95 -4.29
C VAL A 246 -11.53 14.00 -5.77
N PHE A 247 -12.57 14.01 -6.59
CA PHE A 247 -12.54 14.31 -8.02
C PHE A 247 -13.23 15.65 -8.30
N GLY A 248 -12.84 16.30 -9.38
CA GLY A 248 -13.60 17.41 -9.95
C GLY A 248 -13.47 18.75 -9.24
N GLY A 249 -12.38 18.98 -8.50
CA GLY A 249 -12.10 20.30 -7.93
C GLY A 249 -11.92 21.37 -9.00
N LYS A 250 -12.38 22.60 -8.72
CA LYS A 250 -12.24 23.76 -9.64
C LYS A 250 -10.78 24.25 -9.72
N SER A 251 -10.04 24.13 -8.64
CA SER A 251 -8.60 24.45 -8.56
C SER A 251 -7.91 23.52 -7.55
N GLY A 252 -6.56 23.48 -7.57
CA GLY A 252 -5.78 22.72 -6.60
C GLY A 252 -6.09 23.14 -5.16
N SER A 253 -6.09 24.45 -4.89
CA SER A 253 -6.32 24.99 -3.52
C SER A 253 -7.77 24.78 -3.06
N SER A 254 -8.79 24.96 -3.93
CA SER A 254 -10.18 24.67 -3.55
C SER A 254 -10.41 23.20 -3.25
N ARG A 255 -9.83 22.29 -4.05
CA ARG A 255 -9.85 20.85 -3.82
C ARG A 255 -9.20 20.49 -2.47
N ASP A 256 -8.03 21.07 -2.16
CA ASP A 256 -7.31 20.81 -0.91
C ASP A 256 -8.12 21.27 0.30
N ARG A 257 -8.62 22.51 0.31
CA ARG A 257 -9.49 23.01 1.39
C ARG A 257 -10.74 22.14 1.58
N HIS A 258 -11.35 21.73 0.47
CA HIS A 258 -12.53 20.86 0.53
C HIS A 258 -12.21 19.51 1.18
N LEU A 259 -11.12 18.83 0.75
CA LEU A 259 -10.74 17.55 1.32
C LEU A 259 -10.32 17.67 2.79
N MET A 260 -9.62 18.74 3.18
CA MET A 260 -9.30 19.02 4.58
C MET A 260 -10.58 19.17 5.45
N GLY A 261 -11.60 19.88 4.95
CA GLY A 261 -12.90 20.00 5.61
C GLY A 261 -13.59 18.65 5.81
N LEU A 262 -13.57 17.80 4.77
CA LEU A 262 -14.11 16.44 4.85
C LEU A 262 -13.36 15.58 5.89
N PHE A 263 -12.02 15.64 5.92
CA PHE A 263 -11.23 14.95 6.93
C PHE A 263 -11.54 15.46 8.35
N ASN A 264 -11.61 16.79 8.56
CA ASN A 264 -11.93 17.36 9.87
C ASN A 264 -13.28 16.86 10.39
N SER A 265 -14.29 16.82 9.52
CA SER A 265 -15.62 16.30 9.88
C SER A 265 -15.60 14.78 10.12
N ALA A 266 -14.83 14.05 9.33
CA ALA A 266 -14.72 12.59 9.44
C ALA A 266 -13.97 12.17 10.72
N PHE A 267 -12.88 12.85 11.10
CA PHE A 267 -12.17 12.56 12.34
C PHE A 267 -13.02 12.73 13.61
N LYS A 268 -14.06 13.59 13.58
CA LYS A 268 -15.04 13.71 14.68
C LYS A 268 -15.95 12.48 14.81
N LYS A 269 -16.15 11.74 13.70
CA LYS A 269 -17.03 10.56 13.60
C LYS A 269 -16.25 9.24 13.61
N ALA A 270 -14.94 9.31 13.39
CA ALA A 270 -14.09 8.15 13.31
C ALA A 270 -13.90 7.55 14.71
N THR A 271 -14.05 6.25 14.79
CA THR A 271 -13.83 5.49 16.02
C THR A 271 -12.38 5.01 16.05
N PRO A 272 -11.64 5.21 17.15
CA PRO A 272 -10.36 4.52 17.32
C PRO A 272 -10.57 3.02 17.13
N PRO A 273 -9.61 2.30 16.51
CA PRO A 273 -9.70 0.86 16.42
C PRO A 273 -9.95 0.29 17.83
N LYS A 274 -11.07 -0.42 18.00
CA LYS A 274 -11.48 -0.98 19.29
C LYS A 274 -10.36 -1.93 19.74
N LEU A 275 -9.75 -1.61 20.85
CA LEU A 275 -8.70 -2.43 21.45
C LEU A 275 -9.36 -3.65 22.05
N ILE A 276 -9.48 -4.73 21.28
CA ILE A 276 -9.94 -6.00 21.81
C ILE A 276 -8.76 -6.59 22.59
N LEU A 277 -8.84 -6.52 23.92
CA LEU A 277 -8.01 -7.33 24.81
C LEU A 277 -8.45 -8.78 24.59
N VAL A 278 -7.74 -9.51 23.76
CA VAL A 278 -7.84 -10.97 23.79
C VAL A 278 -7.07 -11.38 25.03
N ASN A 279 -7.77 -11.55 26.15
CA ASN A 279 -7.28 -12.32 27.27
C ASN A 279 -7.21 -13.76 26.76
N ALA A 280 -6.10 -14.14 26.14
CA ALA A 280 -5.78 -15.55 26.00
C ALA A 280 -5.68 -16.10 27.43
N PRO A 281 -6.41 -17.17 27.79
CA PRO A 281 -6.20 -17.81 29.07
C PRO A 281 -4.72 -18.20 29.10
N VAL A 282 -4.01 -17.65 30.08
CA VAL A 282 -2.66 -18.11 30.42
C VAL A 282 -2.88 -19.48 31.04
N SER A 283 -2.90 -20.53 30.22
CA SER A 283 -2.70 -21.86 30.73
C SER A 283 -1.29 -21.86 31.31
N LYS A 284 -1.22 -21.88 32.66
CA LYS A 284 0.03 -22.11 33.36
C LYS A 284 0.65 -23.39 32.76
N PRO A 285 1.90 -23.37 32.34
CA PRO A 285 2.54 -24.59 31.87
C PRO A 285 2.49 -25.58 33.05
N LYS A 286 1.82 -26.72 32.89
CA LYS A 286 1.96 -27.85 33.77
C LYS A 286 3.43 -28.26 33.69
N PHE A 287 4.18 -27.94 34.73
CA PHE A 287 5.49 -28.51 34.92
C PHE A 287 5.29 -30.01 35.11
N VAL A 288 5.56 -30.81 34.10
CA VAL A 288 5.79 -32.24 34.26
C VAL A 288 7.12 -32.34 35.05
N LYS A 289 7.04 -32.74 36.33
CA LYS A 289 8.18 -33.15 37.12
C LYS A 289 8.85 -34.29 36.33
N LEU A 290 9.99 -34.05 35.72
CA LEU A 290 10.84 -35.14 35.25
C LEU A 290 11.38 -35.84 36.51
N SER A 291 10.88 -37.02 36.76
CA SER A 291 11.37 -37.92 37.78
C SER A 291 12.77 -38.41 37.38
N THR A 292 13.71 -38.24 38.31
CA THR A 292 14.98 -38.93 38.55
C THR A 292 15.92 -39.27 37.37
N PRO A 293 17.22 -39.08 37.56
CA PRO A 293 18.23 -39.37 36.54
C PRO A 293 18.35 -40.88 36.33
N MET A 294 18.18 -41.32 35.10
CA MET A 294 18.55 -42.66 34.68
C MET A 294 20.08 -42.82 34.69
N ALA A 295 20.54 -43.91 35.31
CA ALA A 295 21.91 -44.37 35.41
C ALA A 295 22.58 -44.46 34.04
N LYS A 296 23.88 -44.16 33.99
CA LYS A 296 24.76 -44.37 32.84
C LYS A 296 24.74 -45.83 32.40
N PRO A 297 24.58 -46.18 31.12
CA PRO A 297 24.94 -47.51 30.63
C PRO A 297 26.44 -47.53 30.37
N ASN A 298 27.12 -48.42 31.08
CA ASN A 298 28.44 -48.92 30.68
C ASN A 298 28.24 -49.90 29.52
N ASN A 299 29.18 -49.86 28.57
CA ASN A 299 29.45 -50.76 27.45
C ASN A 299 29.01 -50.31 26.09
N LEU A 300 29.95 -49.58 25.49
CA LEU A 300 30.12 -49.50 24.05
C LEU A 300 31.05 -50.64 23.62
N SER A 301 30.52 -51.72 23.10
CA SER A 301 31.24 -52.57 22.15
C SER A 301 30.29 -53.54 21.48
N LYS A 302 30.36 -53.58 20.15
CA LYS A 302 29.77 -54.57 19.22
C LYS A 302 28.25 -54.43 18.97
N ILE A 303 27.92 -53.75 17.89
CA ILE A 303 27.12 -54.30 16.78
C ILE A 303 27.49 -53.50 15.52
N VAL A 304 28.43 -54.05 14.77
CA VAL A 304 28.57 -53.80 13.33
C VAL A 304 28.01 -55.06 12.68
N THR A 305 26.94 -54.98 11.91
CA THR A 305 26.73 -55.81 10.71
C THR A 305 25.38 -55.45 10.07
N ASN A 306 25.46 -55.18 8.80
CA ASN A 306 24.47 -55.38 7.73
C ASN A 306 23.25 -54.47 7.68
N LEU A 307 23.35 -53.42 6.84
CA LEU A 307 22.23 -52.98 6.02
C LEU A 307 22.75 -52.69 4.61
N GLU A 308 22.19 -53.45 3.70
CA GLU A 308 22.48 -53.48 2.28
C GLU A 308 22.17 -52.15 1.56
N THR A 309 23.07 -51.76 0.68
CA THR A 309 22.94 -50.62 -0.23
C THR A 309 22.00 -50.97 -1.41
N PRO A 310 21.02 -50.11 -1.75
CA PRO A 310 20.44 -50.14 -3.06
C PRO A 310 21.27 -49.31 -4.04
N THR A 311 21.83 -49.98 -5.03
CA THR A 311 22.43 -49.45 -6.23
C THR A 311 21.38 -48.92 -7.14
N THR A 312 21.33 -47.60 -7.37
CA THR A 312 21.02 -46.99 -8.68
C THR A 312 21.58 -45.59 -8.72
N LYS A 313 22.61 -45.39 -9.52
CA LYS A 313 23.17 -44.08 -9.88
C LYS A 313 22.20 -43.30 -10.77
N PRO A 314 21.94 -42.04 -10.52
CA PRO A 314 21.61 -41.08 -11.56
C PRO A 314 22.90 -40.38 -12.02
N THR A 315 23.02 -40.26 -13.31
CA THR A 315 24.08 -39.62 -14.07
C THR A 315 24.26 -38.15 -13.65
N LEU A 316 25.47 -37.84 -13.24
CA LEU A 316 25.93 -36.47 -12.96
C LEU A 316 26.11 -35.73 -14.28
N LEU A 317 25.29 -34.71 -14.52
CA LEU A 317 25.67 -33.60 -15.37
C LEU A 317 26.56 -32.68 -14.54
N SER A 318 27.84 -32.64 -14.91
CA SER A 318 28.83 -31.73 -14.37
C SER A 318 28.47 -30.29 -14.70
N ILE A 319 28.08 -29.52 -13.71
CA ILE A 319 28.17 -28.06 -13.75
C ILE A 319 29.16 -27.68 -12.66
N ASN A 320 30.33 -27.22 -13.10
CA ASN A 320 31.28 -26.50 -12.27
C ASN A 320 30.64 -25.21 -11.78
N ASP A 321 30.22 -25.17 -10.53
CA ASP A 321 29.93 -23.95 -9.81
C ASP A 321 30.55 -24.01 -8.41
N THR A 322 31.87 -23.88 -8.42
CA THR A 322 32.63 -23.40 -7.25
C THR A 322 32.51 -21.88 -7.25
N GLN A 323 31.92 -21.34 -6.21
CA GLN A 323 31.73 -19.95 -5.82
C GLN A 323 30.33 -19.40 -6.10
N LEU A 324 29.53 -19.54 -5.06
CA LEU A 324 28.63 -18.51 -4.50
C LEU A 324 27.91 -19.13 -3.29
N VAL A 325 28.63 -19.31 -2.18
CA VAL A 325 27.98 -19.41 -0.87
C VAL A 325 27.45 -18.02 -0.56
N ASN A 326 26.35 -17.66 -1.18
CA ASN A 326 25.58 -16.51 -0.80
C ASN A 326 25.02 -16.78 0.60
N ASN A 327 25.48 -16.01 1.57
CA ASN A 327 24.88 -15.87 2.90
C ASN A 327 23.45 -15.33 2.75
N TYR A 328 22.53 -16.15 2.26
CA TYR A 328 21.11 -15.84 2.28
C TYR A 328 20.66 -15.84 3.73
N LYS A 329 20.36 -14.66 4.25
CA LYS A 329 19.75 -14.47 5.56
C LYS A 329 18.25 -14.74 5.47
N ASP A 330 17.91 -16.00 5.21
CA ASP A 330 16.52 -16.43 4.91
C ASP A 330 15.73 -16.79 6.17
N TRP A 331 16.22 -16.44 7.34
CA TRP A 331 15.56 -16.67 8.60
C TRP A 331 15.15 -15.37 9.28
N GLY A 332 14.16 -15.47 10.12
CA GLY A 332 13.72 -14.40 11.00
C GLY A 332 13.31 -14.93 12.35
N ILE A 333 12.97 -14.01 13.25
CA ILE A 333 12.35 -14.34 14.53
C ILE A 333 10.97 -13.68 14.62
N GLN A 334 9.99 -14.40 15.14
CA GLN A 334 8.70 -13.86 15.53
C GLN A 334 8.66 -13.71 17.05
N VAL A 335 8.47 -12.49 17.52
CA VAL A 335 8.55 -12.14 18.95
C VAL A 335 7.17 -12.08 19.61
N GLY A 336 6.17 -12.55 18.90
CA GLY A 336 4.80 -12.64 19.37
C GLY A 336 3.79 -11.97 18.46
N THR A 337 2.54 -12.08 18.88
CA THR A 337 1.38 -11.48 18.22
C THR A 337 0.55 -10.77 19.27
N TYR A 338 0.17 -9.53 19.02
CA TYR A 338 -0.45 -8.64 20.01
C TYR A 338 -1.69 -8.01 19.41
N SER A 339 -2.76 -7.93 20.20
CA SER A 339 -4.01 -7.26 19.79
C SER A 339 -3.81 -5.76 19.57
N LYS A 340 -2.84 -5.14 20.24
CA LYS A 340 -2.53 -3.70 20.15
C LYS A 340 -1.20 -3.47 19.42
N LYS A 341 -1.19 -2.58 18.43
CA LYS A 341 0.03 -2.17 17.73
C LYS A 341 1.06 -1.55 18.68
N VAL A 342 0.60 -0.81 19.70
CA VAL A 342 1.45 -0.21 20.73
C VAL A 342 2.20 -1.30 21.50
N ASN A 343 1.52 -2.37 21.90
CA ASN A 343 2.16 -3.50 22.60
C ASN A 343 3.15 -4.23 21.69
N ALA A 344 2.80 -4.40 20.42
CA ALA A 344 3.71 -4.94 19.41
C ALA A 344 4.96 -4.05 19.25
N HIS A 345 4.79 -2.74 19.30
CA HIS A 345 5.91 -1.79 19.23
C HIS A 345 6.79 -1.83 20.49
N HIS A 346 6.17 -1.87 21.67
CA HIS A 346 6.87 -1.99 22.95
C HIS A 346 7.70 -3.27 23.03
N ILE A 347 7.15 -4.42 22.62
CA ILE A 347 7.89 -5.68 22.64
C ILE A 347 9.05 -5.67 21.64
N ALA A 348 8.88 -5.05 20.48
CA ALA A 348 9.97 -4.90 19.51
C ALA A 348 11.13 -4.07 20.11
N ILE A 349 10.84 -2.99 20.84
CA ILE A 349 11.84 -2.19 21.54
C ILE A 349 12.49 -3.01 22.67
N LYS A 350 11.70 -3.74 23.46
CA LYS A 350 12.20 -4.59 24.54
C LYS A 350 13.11 -5.70 24.01
N ALA A 351 12.74 -6.35 22.90
CA ALA A 351 13.57 -7.36 22.25
C ALA A 351 14.93 -6.79 21.79
N ARG A 352 14.94 -5.58 21.21
CA ARG A 352 16.19 -4.88 20.82
C ARG A 352 17.09 -4.57 22.02
N ARG A 353 16.52 -4.19 23.16
CA ARG A 353 17.30 -3.93 24.40
C ARG A 353 17.96 -5.20 24.95
N ILE A 354 17.30 -6.34 24.83
CA ILE A 354 17.80 -7.64 25.31
C ILE A 354 18.85 -8.21 24.36
N ALA A 355 18.70 -8.02 23.07
CA ALA A 355 19.61 -8.53 22.04
C ALA A 355 20.15 -7.40 21.14
N PRO A 356 20.83 -6.37 21.68
CA PRO A 356 21.20 -5.17 20.91
C PRO A 356 22.15 -5.50 19.76
N ASN A 357 23.12 -6.36 19.96
CA ASN A 357 24.10 -6.72 18.92
C ASN A 357 23.50 -7.47 17.73
N LEU A 358 22.30 -8.06 17.90
CA LEU A 358 21.64 -8.87 16.88
C LEU A 358 20.44 -8.15 16.26
N LEU A 359 19.72 -7.31 17.01
CA LEU A 359 18.46 -6.72 16.59
C LEU A 359 18.49 -5.19 16.42
N LYS A 360 19.58 -4.49 16.85
CA LYS A 360 19.64 -3.02 16.83
C LYS A 360 19.46 -2.46 15.41
N MET A 361 20.11 -3.07 14.43
CA MET A 361 20.12 -2.64 13.03
C MET A 361 18.98 -3.25 12.20
N LEU A 362 18.26 -4.25 12.71
CA LEU A 362 17.20 -4.92 11.97
C LEU A 362 15.87 -4.17 12.16
N PRO A 363 15.14 -3.88 11.07
CA PRO A 363 13.80 -3.31 11.17
C PRO A 363 12.83 -4.33 11.79
N ALA A 364 12.10 -3.90 12.84
CA ALA A 364 10.98 -4.68 13.34
C ALA A 364 9.81 -4.53 12.37
N GLN A 365 9.34 -5.64 11.84
CA GLN A 365 8.15 -5.70 11.02
C GLN A 365 6.93 -5.98 11.90
N LEU A 366 6.00 -5.04 11.92
CA LEU A 366 4.71 -5.18 12.60
C LEU A 366 3.65 -5.41 11.53
N THR A 367 3.27 -6.67 11.33
CA THR A 367 2.32 -7.07 10.30
C THR A 367 0.95 -7.29 10.92
N PRO A 368 -0.11 -6.62 10.43
CA PRO A 368 -1.47 -6.94 10.85
C PRO A 368 -1.84 -8.33 10.32
N ILE A 369 -2.43 -9.14 11.18
CA ILE A 369 -2.96 -10.48 10.85
C ILE A 369 -4.34 -10.62 11.48
N TYR A 370 -5.16 -11.50 10.91
CA TYR A 370 -6.46 -11.84 11.49
C TYR A 370 -6.37 -13.22 12.13
N ILE A 371 -6.79 -13.31 13.39
CA ILE A 371 -6.93 -14.55 14.14
C ILE A 371 -8.38 -14.60 14.62
N ASN A 372 -9.15 -15.60 14.19
CA ASN A 372 -10.58 -15.74 14.52
C ASN A 372 -11.36 -14.43 14.28
N GLN A 373 -11.20 -13.83 13.10
CA GLN A 373 -11.80 -12.54 12.69
C GLN A 373 -11.32 -11.30 13.47
N ASN A 374 -10.44 -11.45 14.43
CA ASN A 374 -9.88 -10.35 15.20
C ASN A 374 -8.52 -9.94 14.66
N MET A 375 -8.30 -8.63 14.49
CA MET A 375 -7.03 -8.09 14.04
C MET A 375 -6.00 -8.14 15.17
N ALA A 376 -4.83 -8.69 14.86
CA ALA A 376 -3.68 -8.72 15.73
C ALA A 376 -2.41 -8.26 15.00
N TRP A 377 -1.38 -7.88 15.74
CA TRP A 377 -0.11 -7.39 15.20
C TRP A 377 0.99 -8.40 15.48
N ARG A 378 1.50 -9.02 14.42
CA ARG A 378 2.63 -9.92 14.47
C ARG A 378 3.92 -9.13 14.43
N VAL A 379 4.84 -9.43 15.35
CA VAL A 379 6.16 -8.77 15.43
C VAL A 379 7.23 -9.73 14.94
N ARG A 380 7.98 -9.33 13.90
CA ARG A 380 9.09 -10.08 13.33
C ARG A 380 10.34 -9.23 13.13
N PHE A 381 11.49 -9.89 13.19
CA PHE A 381 12.77 -9.38 12.72
C PHE A 381 13.30 -10.38 11.69
N ASN A 382 13.51 -9.95 10.46
CA ASN A 382 13.99 -10.79 9.36
C ASN A 382 15.46 -10.50 9.03
N SER A 383 15.99 -11.18 8.01
CA SER A 383 17.39 -11.05 7.57
C SER A 383 18.41 -11.55 8.59
N LEU A 384 18.12 -12.68 9.21
CA LEU A 384 19.01 -13.46 10.05
C LEU A 384 19.35 -14.77 9.32
N ASP A 385 20.51 -15.35 9.66
CA ASP A 385 20.76 -16.75 9.40
C ASP A 385 20.07 -17.63 10.47
N GLU A 386 19.90 -18.91 10.20
CA GLU A 386 19.19 -19.83 11.09
C GLU A 386 19.79 -19.89 12.49
N LYS A 387 21.11 -20.03 12.57
CA LYS A 387 21.85 -20.15 13.83
C LYS A 387 21.66 -18.90 14.68
N THR A 388 21.76 -17.73 14.06
CA THR A 388 21.54 -16.43 14.72
C THR A 388 20.10 -16.26 15.15
N ALA A 389 19.11 -16.63 14.32
CA ALA A 389 17.70 -16.57 14.66
C ALA A 389 17.38 -17.45 15.88
N ARG A 390 17.83 -18.70 15.89
CA ARG A 390 17.67 -19.63 17.04
C ARG A 390 18.37 -19.12 18.30
N LYS A 391 19.61 -18.66 18.20
CA LYS A 391 20.37 -18.09 19.34
C LYS A 391 19.69 -16.85 19.91
N THR A 392 19.15 -15.98 19.04
CA THR A 392 18.43 -14.78 19.46
C THR A 392 17.14 -15.15 20.20
N CYS A 393 16.39 -16.13 19.70
CA CYS A 393 15.19 -16.60 20.38
C CYS A 393 15.50 -17.20 21.76
N LEU A 394 16.52 -18.02 21.91
CA LEU A 394 16.91 -18.55 23.21
C LEU A 394 17.21 -17.42 24.21
N LYS A 395 17.92 -16.37 23.78
CA LYS A 395 18.18 -15.20 24.62
C LYS A 395 16.93 -14.42 25.01
N LEU A 396 15.96 -14.28 24.10
CA LEU A 396 14.70 -13.59 24.37
C LEU A 396 13.81 -14.41 25.30
N LEU A 397 13.74 -15.73 25.09
CA LEU A 397 12.99 -16.66 25.97
C LEU A 397 13.54 -16.66 27.40
N SER A 398 14.86 -16.62 27.60
CA SER A 398 15.46 -16.52 28.95
C SER A 398 15.09 -15.21 29.69
N LYS A 399 14.57 -14.22 29.01
CA LYS A 399 14.08 -12.94 29.57
C LYS A 399 12.56 -12.79 29.47
N ASN A 400 11.84 -13.91 29.40
CA ASN A 400 10.38 -13.99 29.34
C ASN A 400 9.76 -13.22 28.15
N ILE A 401 10.45 -13.22 27.01
CA ILE A 401 9.88 -12.74 25.75
C ILE A 401 9.66 -13.95 24.85
N SER A 402 8.39 -14.15 24.46
CA SER A 402 8.03 -15.18 23.49
C SER A 402 8.79 -14.98 22.18
N CYS A 403 9.41 -16.06 21.65
CA CYS A 403 10.17 -16.01 20.41
C CYS A 403 10.16 -17.35 19.70
N ILE A 404 9.97 -17.31 18.38
CA ILE A 404 10.07 -18.47 17.48
C ILE A 404 10.98 -18.07 16.32
N ALA A 405 12.00 -18.88 16.04
CA ALA A 405 12.80 -18.74 14.83
C ALA A 405 12.01 -19.35 13.67
N VAL A 406 11.88 -18.62 12.56
CA VAL A 406 11.06 -19.01 11.40
C VAL A 406 11.82 -18.78 10.10
N PRO A 407 11.75 -19.69 9.10
CA PRO A 407 12.25 -19.44 7.76
C PRO A 407 11.48 -18.29 7.09
N SER A 408 12.18 -17.52 6.26
CA SER A 408 11.57 -16.38 5.55
C SER A 408 10.45 -16.80 4.58
N GLU A 409 10.52 -17.98 4.01
CA GLU A 409 9.50 -18.54 3.11
C GLU A 409 8.15 -18.84 3.81
N GLN A 410 8.14 -19.14 5.09
CA GLN A 410 6.90 -19.29 5.86
C GLN A 410 6.15 -17.96 6.09
N ILE A 411 6.70 -16.86 5.59
CA ILE A 411 6.06 -15.53 5.60
C ILE A 411 4.94 -15.43 4.56
N LEU A 412 4.94 -16.30 3.55
CA LEU A 412 4.01 -16.25 2.40
C LEU A 412 2.86 -17.27 2.41
N GLY A 413 2.83 -18.18 3.36
CA GLY A 413 1.93 -19.34 3.36
C GLY A 413 0.85 -19.35 4.42
N TYR A 414 -0.10 -18.43 4.39
CA TYR A 414 -1.47 -18.73 4.79
C TYR A 414 -2.44 -18.07 3.81
N VAL A 415 -2.56 -18.72 2.66
CA VAL A 415 -3.77 -18.66 1.85
C VAL A 415 -4.85 -19.38 2.63
N VAL A 416 -5.90 -18.65 2.94
CA VAL A 416 -7.19 -19.14 3.43
C VAL A 416 -7.57 -20.41 2.67
N LYS A 417 -7.62 -21.57 3.36
CA LYS A 417 -8.56 -22.60 3.04
C LYS A 417 -9.87 -22.23 3.73
N GLN A 418 -10.91 -22.27 2.93
CA GLN A 418 -12.31 -21.90 3.13
C GLN A 418 -12.91 -22.21 4.49
#